data_2c0f5304c3ca131718b5395232de9a3c
#
_entry.id   2c0f5304c3ca131718b5395232de9a3c
#
_cell.length_a   1.000
_cell.length_b   1.000
_cell.length_c   1.000
_cell.angle_alpha   90.00
_cell.angle_beta   90.00
_cell.angle_gamma   90.00
#
_symmetry.space_group_name_H-M   'P 1'
#
loop_
_entity.id
_entity.type
_entity.pdbx_description
1 polymer ?
#
loop_
_entity_poly.entity_id
_entity_poly.type
_entity_poly.pdbx_seq_one_letter_code
_entity_poly.pdbx_strand_id
1 'polypeptide(L)'
;MKRTWRKKIGAVVALLAAGAVLGTGCGADAAGAVESRTRETRALGLLLSREDTFLSELKADIEAEAAAQGYAVQYYNAGNDPETQLRQVHEALAEGVETLLVNLADGEDSEKVADIVGDAGVVLLNRAPGTAILNERMVFVGMDEAGSGALQGHALAEYFWETDHGTDIRYLLFQGMPGQENTDARSGTAVQSLLDDGFCPIAAADYQVCGFSRERARQAMAALLEQGVDFDCVICDNDEMALGVIEALEAAGWDPGAAPIVSVDHTAEGAAALESGKLYMTVDQNPEDQARAAVAAAVNLARGRAYDDGLRELLGNDCTDPEQPFVLRVPVEAVTT
;
A
#
# COMPACT_ATOMS: atom_id res chain seq x y z
N MET A 1 49.61 -4.13 5.54
CA MET A 1 49.66 -5.57 5.86
C MET A 1 48.50 -6.25 5.14
N LYS A 2 48.81 -7.03 4.09
CA LYS A 2 47.86 -7.75 3.24
C LYS A 2 47.52 -9.09 3.90
N ARG A 3 46.27 -9.43 4.06
CA ARG A 3 45.85 -10.76 4.50
C ARG A 3 44.94 -11.37 3.43
N THR A 4 45.50 -12.29 2.69
CA THR A 4 44.86 -13.15 1.70
C THR A 4 44.07 -14.25 2.36
N TRP A 5 42.82 -14.48 1.95
CA TRP A 5 42.03 -15.64 2.36
C TRP A 5 41.82 -16.60 1.18
N ARG A 6 42.32 -17.81 1.38
CA ARG A 6 42.32 -18.93 0.43
C ARG A 6 40.95 -19.60 0.38
N LYS A 7 40.43 -19.78 -0.84
CA LYS A 7 39.31 -20.67 -1.14
C LYS A 7 39.70 -22.13 -0.91
N LYS A 8 38.88 -22.91 -0.25
CA LYS A 8 38.92 -24.39 -0.27
C LYS A 8 37.73 -24.90 -1.07
N ILE A 9 38.03 -25.53 -2.19
CA ILE A 9 37.14 -26.32 -3.01
C ILE A 9 37.21 -27.75 -2.46
N GLY A 10 36.11 -28.32 -2.02
CA GLY A 10 35.98 -29.73 -1.67
C GLY A 10 35.10 -30.45 -2.67
N ALA A 11 35.69 -31.29 -3.48
CA ALA A 11 35.00 -32.20 -4.37
C ALA A 11 34.48 -33.40 -3.56
N VAL A 12 33.20 -33.77 -3.73
CA VAL A 12 32.65 -35.04 -3.25
C VAL A 12 32.40 -35.94 -4.45
N VAL A 13 33.10 -37.05 -4.43
CA VAL A 13 33.04 -38.15 -5.41
C VAL A 13 31.81 -39.00 -5.15
N ALA A 14 30.99 -39.26 -6.18
CA ALA A 14 29.91 -40.21 -6.14
C ALA A 14 30.44 -41.62 -6.36
N LEU A 15 30.13 -42.56 -5.46
CA LEU A 15 30.32 -43.99 -5.66
C LEU A 15 28.96 -44.65 -6.00
N LEU A 16 28.89 -45.17 -7.20
CA LEU A 16 27.86 -46.12 -7.64
C LEU A 16 28.25 -47.52 -7.15
N ALA A 17 27.35 -48.19 -6.44
CA ALA A 17 27.40 -49.61 -6.20
C ALA A 17 26.13 -50.26 -6.72
N ALA A 18 26.28 -51.03 -7.80
CA ALA A 18 25.26 -51.94 -8.33
C ALA A 18 25.29 -53.23 -7.54
N GLY A 19 24.15 -53.64 -6.99
CA GLY A 19 23.95 -54.95 -6.36
C GLY A 19 22.64 -55.59 -6.89
N ALA A 20 22.77 -56.52 -7.80
CA ALA A 20 21.65 -57.35 -8.23
C ALA A 20 21.48 -58.50 -7.23
N VAL A 21 20.28 -58.69 -6.70
CA VAL A 21 19.86 -59.96 -6.03
C VAL A 21 18.54 -60.38 -6.63
N LEU A 22 18.57 -61.53 -7.33
CA LEU A 22 17.41 -62.29 -7.75
C LEU A 22 16.86 -63.08 -6.54
N GLY A 23 15.60 -62.86 -6.22
CA GLY A 23 14.87 -63.64 -5.22
C GLY A 23 13.40 -63.75 -5.62
N THR A 24 13.02 -64.95 -6.15
CA THR A 24 11.65 -65.33 -6.41
C THR A 24 10.89 -65.64 -5.13
N GLY A 25 9.70 -65.04 -4.96
CA GLY A 25 8.77 -65.35 -3.87
C GLY A 25 7.41 -64.73 -4.10
N CYS A 26 6.41 -65.57 -4.45
CA CYS A 26 5.00 -65.21 -4.53
C CYS A 26 4.45 -64.79 -3.18
N GLY A 27 3.68 -63.72 -3.17
CA GLY A 27 2.85 -63.31 -2.04
C GLY A 27 2.06 -62.08 -2.45
N ALA A 28 0.76 -62.27 -2.72
CA ALA A 28 -0.17 -61.18 -2.93
C ALA A 28 -0.35 -60.38 -1.64
N ASP A 29 -0.38 -59.08 -1.73
CA ASP A 29 -1.40 -58.17 -1.21
C ASP A 29 -0.85 -56.75 -0.96
N ALA A 30 -1.71 -55.78 -1.32
CA ALA A 30 -1.67 -54.38 -0.93
C ALA A 30 -0.48 -53.53 -1.44
N ALA A 31 -0.50 -53.27 -2.74
CA ALA A 31 0.07 -52.03 -3.25
C ALA A 31 -0.77 -50.86 -2.75
N GLY A 32 -0.40 -50.32 -1.60
CA GLY A 32 -0.79 -48.95 -1.22
C GLY A 32 -0.16 -48.00 -2.21
N ALA A 33 -0.89 -47.63 -3.24
CA ALA A 33 -0.55 -46.50 -4.07
C ALA A 33 -0.56 -45.27 -3.15
N VAL A 34 0.62 -44.81 -2.73
CA VAL A 34 0.81 -43.47 -2.25
C VAL A 34 0.60 -42.58 -3.48
N GLU A 35 -0.67 -42.27 -3.75
CA GLU A 35 -0.98 -41.11 -4.59
C GLU A 35 -0.25 -39.92 -3.98
N SER A 36 0.84 -39.52 -4.59
CA SER A 36 1.36 -38.19 -4.44
C SER A 36 0.27 -37.24 -4.99
N ARG A 37 -0.69 -36.88 -4.14
CA ARG A 37 -1.52 -35.71 -4.41
C ARG A 37 -0.54 -34.58 -4.58
N THR A 38 -0.27 -34.20 -5.81
CA THR A 38 0.24 -32.88 -6.13
C THR A 38 -0.71 -31.93 -5.39
N ARG A 39 -0.19 -31.30 -4.35
CA ARG A 39 -0.93 -30.30 -3.59
C ARG A 39 -1.19 -29.20 -4.63
N GLU A 40 -2.41 -29.14 -5.17
CA GLU A 40 -2.82 -28.00 -6.00
C GLU A 40 -2.47 -26.77 -5.20
N THR A 41 -1.57 -25.96 -5.73
CA THR A 41 -1.14 -24.72 -5.10
C THR A 41 -2.37 -23.81 -5.11
N ARG A 42 -2.92 -23.54 -3.93
CA ARG A 42 -4.05 -22.62 -3.82
C ARG A 42 -3.59 -21.25 -4.30
N ALA A 43 -4.43 -20.57 -5.04
CA ALA A 43 -4.12 -19.25 -5.57
C ALA A 43 -5.01 -18.17 -4.92
N LEU A 44 -4.43 -17.00 -4.69
CA LEU A 44 -5.14 -15.76 -4.42
C LEU A 44 -5.08 -14.90 -5.69
N GLY A 45 -6.16 -14.26 -6.07
CA GLY A 45 -6.16 -13.28 -7.16
C GLY A 45 -5.80 -11.90 -6.60
N LEU A 46 -4.80 -11.24 -7.17
CA LEU A 46 -4.44 -9.87 -6.85
C LEU A 46 -4.76 -8.97 -8.05
N LEU A 47 -5.76 -8.12 -7.88
CA LEU A 47 -6.23 -7.20 -8.92
C LEU A 47 -5.92 -5.76 -8.49
N LEU A 48 -4.91 -5.15 -9.12
CA LEU A 48 -4.55 -3.77 -8.85
C LEU A 48 -5.14 -2.82 -9.89
N SER A 49 -5.53 -1.62 -9.42
CA SER A 49 -6.06 -0.58 -10.29
C SER A 49 -5.04 -0.11 -11.32
N ARG A 50 -3.79 0.02 -10.91
CA ARG A 50 -2.65 0.49 -11.72
C ARG A 50 -1.34 0.00 -11.13
N GLU A 51 -0.24 0.32 -11.78
CA GLU A 51 1.11 0.27 -11.21
C GLU A 51 1.59 1.69 -10.89
N ASP A 52 2.01 1.90 -9.65
CA ASP A 52 2.76 3.05 -9.16
C ASP A 52 3.77 2.55 -8.12
N THR A 53 4.57 3.44 -7.53
CA THR A 53 5.62 3.06 -6.59
C THR A 53 5.05 2.30 -5.40
N PHE A 54 4.05 2.86 -4.70
CA PHE A 54 3.45 2.24 -3.51
C PHE A 54 2.75 0.90 -3.84
N LEU A 55 1.92 0.83 -4.88
CA LEU A 55 1.22 -0.40 -5.25
C LEU A 55 2.17 -1.49 -5.74
N SER A 56 3.34 -1.13 -6.29
CA SER A 56 4.36 -2.10 -6.69
C SER A 56 5.07 -2.70 -5.48
N GLU A 57 5.35 -1.91 -4.45
CA GLU A 57 5.89 -2.38 -3.16
C GLU A 57 4.86 -3.27 -2.46
N LEU A 58 3.63 -2.82 -2.30
CA LEU A 58 2.53 -3.59 -1.71
C LEU A 58 2.31 -4.94 -2.42
N LYS A 59 2.38 -4.96 -3.77
CA LYS A 59 2.29 -6.21 -4.55
C LYS A 59 3.42 -7.17 -4.18
N ALA A 60 4.66 -6.69 -4.11
CA ALA A 60 5.81 -7.54 -3.79
C ALA A 60 5.66 -8.16 -2.38
N ASP A 61 5.17 -7.39 -1.40
CA ASP A 61 4.94 -7.84 -0.05
C ASP A 61 3.76 -8.84 0.03
N ILE A 62 2.69 -8.61 -0.72
CA ILE A 62 1.57 -9.56 -0.84
C ILE A 62 2.06 -10.90 -1.44
N GLU A 63 2.87 -10.86 -2.50
CA GLU A 63 3.42 -12.06 -3.11
C GLU A 63 4.31 -12.84 -2.13
N ALA A 64 5.16 -12.14 -1.38
CA ALA A 64 6.04 -12.74 -0.37
C ALA A 64 5.24 -13.36 0.78
N GLU A 65 4.27 -12.63 1.33
CA GLU A 65 3.44 -13.09 2.44
C GLU A 65 2.53 -14.26 2.04
N ALA A 66 1.91 -14.21 0.85
CA ALA A 66 1.11 -15.31 0.32
C ALA A 66 1.95 -16.58 0.14
N ALA A 67 3.16 -16.45 -0.42
CA ALA A 67 4.09 -17.57 -0.57
C ALA A 67 4.49 -18.18 0.77
N ALA A 68 4.73 -17.38 1.81
CA ALA A 68 5.01 -17.83 3.17
C ALA A 68 3.85 -18.66 3.75
N GLN A 69 2.61 -18.35 3.38
CA GLN A 69 1.42 -19.09 3.79
C GLN A 69 1.03 -20.27 2.85
N GLY A 70 1.82 -20.49 1.79
CA GLY A 70 1.66 -21.61 0.85
C GLY A 70 0.62 -21.35 -0.24
N TYR A 71 0.40 -20.08 -0.58
CA TYR A 71 -0.46 -19.64 -1.69
C TYR A 71 0.39 -19.06 -2.82
N ALA A 72 -0.05 -19.26 -4.06
CA ALA A 72 0.43 -18.50 -5.22
C ALA A 72 -0.41 -17.23 -5.38
N VAL A 73 0.15 -16.22 -6.00
CA VAL A 73 -0.58 -15.00 -6.38
C VAL A 73 -0.76 -14.98 -7.90
N GLN A 74 -2.00 -14.81 -8.33
CA GLN A 74 -2.35 -14.57 -9.73
C GLN A 74 -2.64 -13.09 -9.90
N TYR A 75 -1.77 -12.39 -10.62
CA TYR A 75 -1.75 -10.94 -10.70
C TYR A 75 -2.43 -10.40 -11.95
N TYR A 76 -3.22 -9.33 -11.77
CA TYR A 76 -3.90 -8.58 -12.81
C TYR A 76 -3.69 -7.09 -12.59
N ASN A 77 -3.49 -6.34 -13.69
CA ASN A 77 -3.38 -4.88 -13.68
C ASN A 77 -4.46 -4.27 -14.57
N ALA A 78 -5.30 -3.44 -14.00
CA ALA A 78 -6.41 -2.81 -14.73
C ALA A 78 -5.98 -1.62 -15.60
N GLY A 79 -4.76 -1.10 -15.42
CA GLY A 79 -4.30 0.09 -16.14
C GLY A 79 -5.14 1.34 -15.85
N ASN A 80 -5.71 1.40 -14.65
CA ASN A 80 -6.64 2.44 -14.17
C ASN A 80 -7.96 2.49 -14.98
N ASP A 81 -8.36 1.36 -15.59
CA ASP A 81 -9.61 1.21 -16.33
C ASP A 81 -10.59 0.30 -15.57
N PRO A 82 -11.70 0.85 -15.02
CA PRO A 82 -12.67 0.09 -14.24
C PRO A 82 -13.30 -1.08 -15.01
N GLU A 83 -13.60 -0.90 -16.31
CA GLU A 83 -14.20 -1.98 -17.12
C GLU A 83 -13.20 -3.14 -17.32
N THR A 84 -11.93 -2.83 -17.48
CA THR A 84 -10.87 -3.84 -17.52
C THR A 84 -10.80 -4.60 -16.22
N GLN A 85 -10.88 -3.92 -15.08
CA GLN A 85 -10.85 -4.57 -13.78
C GLN A 85 -12.03 -5.54 -13.58
N LEU A 86 -13.25 -5.15 -13.93
CA LEU A 86 -14.41 -6.02 -13.83
C LEU A 86 -14.28 -7.28 -14.71
N ARG A 87 -13.70 -7.16 -15.91
CA ARG A 87 -13.39 -8.34 -16.75
C ARG A 87 -12.36 -9.24 -16.08
N GLN A 88 -11.32 -8.67 -15.46
CA GLN A 88 -10.28 -9.42 -14.75
C GLN A 88 -10.83 -10.15 -13.51
N VAL A 89 -11.84 -9.59 -12.81
CA VAL A 89 -12.55 -10.30 -11.75
C VAL A 89 -13.23 -11.55 -12.30
N HIS A 90 -13.94 -11.43 -13.42
CA HIS A 90 -14.55 -12.59 -14.08
C HIS A 90 -13.50 -13.62 -14.54
N GLU A 91 -12.37 -13.20 -15.10
CA GLU A 91 -11.28 -14.07 -15.54
C GLU A 91 -10.70 -14.86 -14.36
N ALA A 92 -10.36 -14.19 -13.25
CA ALA A 92 -9.82 -14.83 -12.05
C ALA A 92 -10.76 -15.92 -11.51
N LEU A 93 -12.05 -15.62 -11.42
CA LEU A 93 -13.05 -16.60 -10.96
C LEU A 93 -13.19 -17.79 -11.94
N ALA A 94 -13.17 -17.53 -13.25
CA ALA A 94 -13.24 -18.58 -14.28
C ALA A 94 -11.99 -19.49 -14.26
N GLU A 95 -10.85 -18.98 -13.82
CA GLU A 95 -9.62 -19.74 -13.62
C GLU A 95 -9.56 -20.50 -12.29
N GLY A 96 -10.63 -20.40 -11.48
CA GLY A 96 -10.80 -21.14 -10.24
C GLY A 96 -10.22 -20.46 -8.99
N VAL A 97 -9.93 -19.17 -9.06
CA VAL A 97 -9.54 -18.39 -7.89
C VAL A 97 -10.77 -18.18 -7.01
N GLU A 98 -10.70 -18.58 -5.73
CA GLU A 98 -11.82 -18.54 -4.79
C GLU A 98 -11.75 -17.31 -3.83
N THR A 99 -10.63 -16.59 -3.80
CA THR A 99 -10.43 -15.42 -2.95
C THR A 99 -9.61 -14.37 -3.67
N LEU A 100 -10.11 -13.14 -3.67
CA LEU A 100 -9.56 -12.00 -4.39
C LEU A 100 -9.09 -10.92 -3.42
N LEU A 101 -7.96 -10.29 -3.75
CA LEU A 101 -7.44 -9.06 -3.19
C LEU A 101 -7.63 -7.99 -4.27
N VAL A 102 -8.44 -6.96 -4.04
CA VAL A 102 -8.84 -6.00 -5.08
C VAL A 102 -8.58 -4.57 -4.62
N ASN A 103 -7.61 -3.92 -5.26
CA ASN A 103 -7.47 -2.46 -5.20
C ASN A 103 -8.32 -1.85 -6.32
N LEU A 104 -9.46 -1.28 -5.98
CA LEU A 104 -10.47 -0.82 -6.93
C LEU A 104 -9.93 0.26 -7.88
N ALA A 105 -10.18 0.13 -9.18
CA ALA A 105 -9.92 1.18 -10.17
C ALA A 105 -10.87 2.37 -9.96
N ASP A 106 -12.12 2.08 -9.60
CA ASP A 106 -13.11 3.05 -9.14
C ASP A 106 -13.76 2.53 -7.84
N GLY A 107 -13.76 3.35 -6.78
CA GLY A 107 -14.37 2.97 -5.49
C GLY A 107 -15.87 2.68 -5.59
N GLU A 108 -16.58 3.33 -6.51
CA GLU A 108 -18.00 3.11 -6.73
C GLU A 108 -18.32 1.77 -7.43
N ASP A 109 -17.31 1.13 -8.03
CA ASP A 109 -17.50 -0.20 -8.65
C ASP A 109 -17.52 -1.36 -7.66
N SER A 110 -17.40 -1.08 -6.37
CA SER A 110 -17.48 -2.09 -5.31
C SER A 110 -18.77 -2.91 -5.35
N GLU A 111 -19.94 -2.31 -5.67
CA GLU A 111 -21.19 -3.03 -5.86
C GLU A 111 -21.14 -3.99 -7.07
N LYS A 112 -20.55 -3.55 -8.17
CA LYS A 112 -20.38 -4.39 -9.36
C LYS A 112 -19.44 -5.57 -9.09
N VAL A 113 -18.38 -5.34 -8.33
CA VAL A 113 -17.49 -6.42 -7.88
C VAL A 113 -18.27 -7.42 -7.02
N ALA A 114 -19.09 -6.93 -6.06
CA ALA A 114 -19.92 -7.77 -5.20
C ALA A 114 -20.90 -8.63 -6.02
N ASP A 115 -21.54 -8.06 -7.04
CA ASP A 115 -22.47 -8.78 -7.93
C ASP A 115 -21.77 -9.90 -8.73
N ILE A 116 -20.50 -9.70 -9.11
CA ILE A 116 -19.72 -10.65 -9.89
C ILE A 116 -19.21 -11.81 -9.02
N VAL A 117 -18.71 -11.51 -7.82
CA VAL A 117 -17.95 -12.50 -7.02
C VAL A 117 -18.82 -13.53 -6.34
N GLY A 118 -20.12 -13.24 -6.11
CA GLY A 118 -21.03 -14.18 -5.45
C GLY A 118 -20.51 -14.62 -4.07
N ASP A 119 -20.25 -15.93 -3.92
CA ASP A 119 -19.77 -16.53 -2.65
C ASP A 119 -18.25 -16.48 -2.47
N ALA A 120 -17.48 -15.96 -3.43
CA ALA A 120 -16.03 -15.84 -3.30
C ALA A 120 -15.64 -14.88 -2.17
N GLY A 121 -14.50 -15.13 -1.54
CA GLY A 121 -13.94 -14.20 -0.55
C GLY A 121 -13.31 -12.98 -1.25
N VAL A 122 -13.54 -11.78 -0.73
CA VAL A 122 -12.93 -10.55 -1.27
C VAL A 122 -12.32 -9.71 -0.16
N VAL A 123 -11.09 -9.32 -0.35
CA VAL A 123 -10.43 -8.28 0.42
C VAL A 123 -10.27 -7.07 -0.48
N LEU A 124 -11.10 -6.05 -0.28
CA LEU A 124 -10.89 -4.75 -0.90
C LEU A 124 -9.67 -4.10 -0.24
N LEU A 125 -8.78 -3.54 -1.04
CA LEU A 125 -7.42 -3.24 -0.62
C LEU A 125 -7.06 -1.78 -0.87
N ASN A 126 -6.50 -1.09 0.12
CA ASN A 126 -5.93 0.26 0.07
C ASN A 126 -6.93 1.36 -0.32
N ARG A 127 -7.73 1.20 -1.37
CA ARG A 127 -8.78 2.14 -1.76
C ARG A 127 -10.12 1.69 -1.21
N ALA A 128 -10.71 2.50 -0.32
CA ALA A 128 -11.99 2.21 0.29
C ALA A 128 -13.12 2.15 -0.74
N PRO A 129 -14.11 1.27 -0.54
CA PRO A 129 -15.31 1.25 -1.38
C PRO A 129 -16.13 2.52 -1.20
N GLY A 130 -16.74 3.03 -2.30
CA GLY A 130 -17.65 4.18 -2.27
C GLY A 130 -18.96 3.92 -1.54
N THR A 131 -19.36 2.66 -1.38
CA THR A 131 -20.59 2.21 -0.73
C THR A 131 -20.33 1.17 0.34
N ALA A 132 -21.19 1.14 1.36
CA ALA A 132 -21.11 0.19 2.48
C ALA A 132 -21.66 -1.19 2.08
N ILE A 133 -20.92 -1.93 1.26
CA ILE A 133 -21.26 -3.30 0.81
C ILE A 133 -20.55 -4.40 1.58
N LEU A 134 -19.77 -4.01 2.59
CA LEU A 134 -18.93 -4.92 3.34
C LEU A 134 -19.76 -5.94 4.15
N ASN A 135 -19.27 -7.16 4.21
CA ASN A 135 -19.89 -8.26 4.93
C ASN A 135 -18.82 -9.32 5.30
N GLU A 136 -19.22 -10.44 5.90
CA GLU A 136 -18.34 -11.51 6.36
C GLU A 136 -17.46 -12.13 5.24
N ARG A 137 -17.80 -11.93 3.97
CA ARG A 137 -17.07 -12.45 2.80
C ARG A 137 -16.39 -11.36 1.98
N MET A 138 -16.77 -10.11 2.18
CA MET A 138 -16.19 -8.93 1.52
C MET A 138 -15.77 -7.93 2.59
N VAL A 139 -14.47 -7.82 2.80
CA VAL A 139 -13.87 -6.97 3.83
C VAL A 139 -12.96 -5.93 3.20
N PHE A 140 -12.67 -4.86 3.92
CA PHE A 140 -11.74 -3.83 3.50
C PHE A 140 -10.49 -3.85 4.39
N VAL A 141 -9.33 -3.77 3.78
CA VAL A 141 -8.04 -3.57 4.44
C VAL A 141 -7.38 -2.32 3.88
N GLY A 142 -7.24 -1.30 4.70
CA GLY A 142 -6.62 -0.03 4.33
C GLY A 142 -5.84 0.57 5.47
N MET A 143 -5.31 1.77 5.22
CA MET A 143 -4.57 2.53 6.21
C MET A 143 -5.51 3.49 6.95
N ASP A 144 -5.03 4.06 8.05
CA ASP A 144 -5.71 5.17 8.74
C ASP A 144 -5.44 6.49 8.00
N GLU A 145 -6.24 6.76 6.97
CA GLU A 145 -6.06 7.92 6.10
C GLU A 145 -6.32 9.26 6.82
N ALA A 146 -7.27 9.26 7.75
CA ALA A 146 -7.52 10.43 8.59
C ALA A 146 -6.35 10.68 9.56
N GLY A 147 -5.81 9.61 10.15
CA GLY A 147 -4.59 9.67 10.94
C GLY A 147 -3.39 10.17 10.13
N SER A 148 -3.25 9.74 8.87
CA SER A 148 -2.18 10.21 7.97
C SER A 148 -2.22 11.73 7.80
N GLY A 149 -3.40 12.28 7.48
CA GLY A 149 -3.55 13.75 7.36
C GLY A 149 -3.34 14.46 8.69
N ALA A 150 -3.86 13.90 9.79
CA ALA A 150 -3.66 14.51 11.12
C ALA A 150 -2.17 14.59 11.48
N LEU A 151 -1.38 13.57 11.20
CA LEU A 151 0.06 13.57 11.41
C LEU A 151 0.76 14.64 10.58
N GLN A 152 0.35 14.86 9.33
CA GLN A 152 0.86 15.95 8.49
C GLN A 152 0.59 17.32 9.11
N GLY A 153 -0.65 17.57 9.54
CA GLY A 153 -1.06 18.83 10.17
C GLY A 153 -0.31 19.10 11.48
N HIS A 154 -0.21 18.10 12.36
CA HIS A 154 0.53 18.21 13.62
C HIS A 154 2.03 18.46 13.40
N ALA A 155 2.66 17.81 12.43
CA ALA A 155 4.06 18.05 12.11
C ALA A 155 4.31 19.49 11.63
N LEU A 156 3.41 20.04 10.81
CA LEU A 156 3.47 21.45 10.41
C LEU A 156 3.24 22.38 11.58
N ALA A 157 2.28 22.07 12.46
CA ALA A 157 2.04 22.87 13.67
C ALA A 157 3.29 22.91 14.58
N GLU A 158 3.94 21.77 14.80
CA GLU A 158 5.20 21.70 15.55
C GLU A 158 6.28 22.57 14.91
N TYR A 159 6.50 22.45 13.60
CA TYR A 159 7.44 23.30 12.87
C TYR A 159 7.17 24.78 13.06
N PHE A 160 5.92 25.24 12.94
CA PHE A 160 5.58 26.65 13.05
C PHE A 160 5.63 27.17 14.49
N TRP A 161 5.36 26.33 15.50
CA TRP A 161 5.60 26.65 16.90
C TRP A 161 7.09 26.84 17.21
N GLU A 162 7.95 25.96 16.68
CA GLU A 162 9.39 26.04 16.90
C GLU A 162 10.05 27.20 16.20
N THR A 163 9.52 27.64 15.06
CA THR A 163 10.07 28.78 14.28
C THR A 163 9.47 30.16 14.63
N ASP A 164 8.52 30.21 15.58
CA ASP A 164 7.82 31.43 15.98
C ASP A 164 7.22 32.22 14.80
N HIS A 165 6.65 31.47 13.83
CA HIS A 165 6.15 32.02 12.55
C HIS A 165 4.92 32.90 12.70
N GLY A 166 4.17 32.76 13.81
CA GLY A 166 2.84 33.35 13.99
C GLY A 166 1.74 32.32 13.62
N THR A 167 0.47 32.78 13.67
CA THR A 167 -0.67 31.84 13.52
C THR A 167 -1.21 31.70 12.11
N ASP A 168 -1.01 32.70 11.25
CA ASP A 168 -1.52 32.70 9.87
C ASP A 168 -0.56 31.92 8.98
N ILE A 169 -0.99 30.77 8.46
CA ILE A 169 -0.17 29.84 7.66
C ILE A 169 -0.75 29.72 6.26
N ARG A 170 0.00 30.19 5.27
CA ARG A 170 -0.36 30.03 3.85
C ARG A 170 0.13 28.70 3.33
N TYR A 171 -0.78 27.81 3.04
CA TYR A 171 -0.44 26.46 2.55
C TYR A 171 -0.76 26.28 1.06
N LEU A 172 0.04 25.48 0.38
CA LEU A 172 -0.29 24.87 -0.90
C LEU A 172 -0.71 23.43 -0.65
N LEU A 173 -1.77 22.97 -1.34
CA LEU A 173 -2.28 21.61 -1.22
C LEU A 173 -2.26 20.91 -2.58
N PHE A 174 -1.54 19.79 -2.65
CA PHE A 174 -1.44 18.90 -3.81
C PHE A 174 -2.21 17.62 -3.53
N GLN A 175 -3.35 17.48 -4.19
CA GLN A 175 -4.32 16.42 -3.92
C GLN A 175 -4.20 15.25 -4.92
N GLY A 176 -4.56 14.06 -4.42
CA GLY A 176 -4.89 12.92 -5.23
C GLY A 176 -6.13 13.15 -6.09
N MET A 177 -7.04 12.20 -6.14
CA MET A 177 -8.32 12.31 -6.86
C MET A 177 -9.42 12.66 -5.87
N PRO A 178 -10.06 13.83 -5.95
CA PRO A 178 -11.19 14.20 -5.10
C PRO A 178 -12.32 13.17 -5.19
N GLY A 179 -12.97 12.92 -4.04
CA GLY A 179 -14.01 11.89 -3.91
C GLY A 179 -13.46 10.50 -3.57
N GLN A 180 -12.15 10.31 -3.58
CA GLN A 180 -11.54 9.11 -3.00
C GLN A 180 -11.29 9.34 -1.50
N GLU A 181 -11.61 8.35 -0.67
CA GLU A 181 -11.51 8.47 0.80
C GLU A 181 -10.11 8.89 1.24
N ASN A 182 -9.05 8.30 0.68
CA ASN A 182 -7.67 8.65 1.01
C ASN A 182 -7.33 10.12 0.68
N THR A 183 -7.78 10.66 -0.47
CA THR A 183 -7.57 12.06 -0.82
C THR A 183 -8.33 12.99 0.13
N ASP A 184 -9.62 12.74 0.30
CA ASP A 184 -10.49 13.64 1.07
C ASP A 184 -10.14 13.61 2.56
N ALA A 185 -9.79 12.44 3.10
CA ALA A 185 -9.38 12.29 4.48
C ALA A 185 -8.01 12.95 4.74
N ARG A 186 -6.96 12.62 3.96
CA ARG A 186 -5.62 13.20 4.14
C ARG A 186 -5.66 14.72 4.06
N SER A 187 -6.17 15.26 2.96
CA SER A 187 -6.27 16.71 2.73
C SER A 187 -7.09 17.41 3.83
N GLY A 188 -8.27 16.84 4.17
CA GLY A 188 -9.18 17.46 5.13
C GLY A 188 -8.61 17.46 6.55
N THR A 189 -8.08 16.34 7.02
CA THR A 189 -7.57 16.23 8.38
C THR A 189 -6.23 16.96 8.57
N ALA A 190 -5.38 17.08 7.54
CA ALA A 190 -4.16 17.88 7.63
C ALA A 190 -4.48 19.35 7.92
N VAL A 191 -5.43 19.92 7.18
CA VAL A 191 -5.85 21.32 7.41
C VAL A 191 -6.61 21.47 8.75
N GLN A 192 -7.45 20.49 9.10
CA GLN A 192 -8.20 20.51 10.36
C GLN A 192 -7.26 20.46 11.58
N SER A 193 -6.21 19.62 11.53
CA SER A 193 -5.25 19.51 12.62
C SER A 193 -4.47 20.79 12.84
N LEU A 194 -4.11 21.54 11.79
CA LEU A 194 -3.54 22.88 11.94
C LEU A 194 -4.49 23.83 12.68
N LEU A 195 -5.81 23.78 12.37
CA LEU A 195 -6.82 24.57 13.08
C LEU A 195 -6.93 24.16 14.55
N ASP A 196 -6.97 22.86 14.83
CA ASP A 196 -7.10 22.31 16.18
C ASP A 196 -5.87 22.64 17.05
N ASP A 197 -4.69 22.72 16.44
CA ASP A 197 -3.44 23.15 17.07
C ASP A 197 -3.30 24.69 17.21
N GLY A 198 -4.33 25.44 16.82
CA GLY A 198 -4.42 26.88 17.08
C GLY A 198 -3.87 27.77 15.98
N PHE A 199 -3.57 27.23 14.80
CA PHE A 199 -3.19 28.01 13.62
C PHE A 199 -4.42 28.44 12.79
N CYS A 200 -4.20 29.36 11.86
CA CYS A 200 -5.18 29.81 10.88
C CYS A 200 -4.67 29.48 9.48
N PRO A 201 -4.95 28.25 8.97
CA PRO A 201 -4.50 27.86 7.65
C PRO A 201 -5.26 28.60 6.56
N ILE A 202 -4.53 29.22 5.64
CA ILE A 202 -5.04 30.03 4.53
C ILE A 202 -4.55 29.38 3.23
N ALA A 203 -5.45 28.95 2.38
CA ALA A 203 -5.06 28.40 1.07
C ALA A 203 -4.39 29.50 0.23
N ALA A 204 -3.12 29.31 -0.14
CA ALA A 204 -2.35 30.27 -0.93
C ALA A 204 -2.78 30.29 -2.40
N ALA A 205 -3.36 29.18 -2.89
CA ALA A 205 -3.93 29.01 -4.21
C ALA A 205 -5.08 28.00 -4.16
N ASP A 206 -5.78 27.81 -5.27
CA ASP A 206 -6.70 26.68 -5.44
C ASP A 206 -5.96 25.35 -5.25
N TYR A 207 -6.66 24.32 -4.77
CA TYR A 207 -6.10 22.99 -4.57
C TYR A 207 -5.63 22.39 -5.90
N GLN A 208 -4.42 21.84 -5.91
CA GLN A 208 -3.81 21.28 -7.10
C GLN A 208 -4.16 19.80 -7.24
N VAL A 209 -5.18 19.48 -8.04
CA VAL A 209 -5.60 18.09 -8.28
C VAL A 209 -4.62 17.40 -9.23
N CYS A 210 -3.69 16.65 -8.67
CA CYS A 210 -2.60 16.00 -9.41
C CYS A 210 -2.78 14.48 -9.59
N GLY A 211 -3.77 13.86 -8.91
CA GLY A 211 -4.09 12.44 -9.09
C GLY A 211 -2.94 11.51 -8.76
N PHE A 212 -2.18 11.81 -7.69
CA PHE A 212 -1.00 11.07 -7.24
C PHE A 212 0.15 11.03 -8.25
N SER A 213 0.23 12.00 -9.17
CA SER A 213 1.23 12.04 -10.24
C SER A 213 2.33 13.06 -9.97
N ARG A 214 3.58 12.59 -9.91
CA ARG A 214 4.80 13.42 -9.78
C ARG A 214 4.85 14.49 -10.87
N GLU A 215 4.66 14.09 -12.12
CA GLU A 215 4.75 15.02 -13.26
C GLU A 215 3.67 16.11 -13.22
N ARG A 216 2.44 15.77 -12.82
CA ARG A 216 1.37 16.77 -12.69
C ARG A 216 1.66 17.73 -11.53
N ALA A 217 2.14 17.23 -10.40
CA ALA A 217 2.54 18.06 -9.27
C ALA A 217 3.70 18.98 -9.64
N ARG A 218 4.70 18.48 -10.35
CA ARG A 218 5.81 19.27 -10.86
C ARG A 218 5.34 20.41 -11.77
N GLN A 219 4.44 20.14 -12.71
CA GLN A 219 3.89 21.15 -13.61
C GLN A 219 3.04 22.19 -12.86
N ALA A 220 2.21 21.75 -11.92
CA ALA A 220 1.38 22.62 -11.11
C ALA A 220 2.23 23.55 -10.25
N MET A 221 3.24 23.02 -9.56
CA MET A 221 4.15 23.84 -8.74
C MET A 221 4.94 24.83 -9.59
N ALA A 222 5.44 24.43 -10.75
CA ALA A 222 6.13 25.36 -11.66
C ALA A 222 5.23 26.53 -12.07
N ALA A 223 3.96 26.27 -12.37
CA ALA A 223 2.99 27.30 -12.72
C ALA A 223 2.70 28.26 -11.53
N LEU A 224 2.61 27.75 -10.31
CA LEU A 224 2.42 28.58 -9.11
C LEU A 224 3.64 29.50 -8.86
N LEU A 225 4.85 28.99 -9.05
CA LEU A 225 6.09 29.77 -8.93
C LEU A 225 6.16 30.88 -10.00
N GLU A 226 5.78 30.59 -11.25
CA GLU A 226 5.71 31.60 -12.33
C GLU A 226 4.69 32.70 -12.04
N GLN A 227 3.59 32.38 -11.34
CA GLN A 227 2.58 33.35 -10.90
C GLN A 227 3.03 34.17 -9.68
N GLY A 228 4.13 33.78 -9.03
CA GLY A 228 4.64 34.45 -7.84
C GLY A 228 3.76 34.20 -6.61
N VAL A 229 3.14 33.04 -6.51
CA VAL A 229 2.34 32.64 -5.34
C VAL A 229 3.28 32.51 -4.13
N ASP A 230 2.93 33.18 -3.05
CA ASP A 230 3.67 33.17 -1.79
C ASP A 230 3.02 32.17 -0.81
N PHE A 231 3.82 31.29 -0.21
CA PHE A 231 3.37 30.20 0.65
C PHE A 231 4.36 29.94 1.79
N ASP A 232 3.89 29.35 2.88
CA ASP A 232 4.67 29.03 4.06
C ASP A 232 4.94 27.53 4.20
N CYS A 233 4.08 26.67 3.63
CA CYS A 233 4.26 25.22 3.59
C CYS A 233 3.56 24.57 2.39
N VAL A 234 3.89 23.30 2.16
CA VAL A 234 3.25 22.45 1.13
C VAL A 234 2.76 21.17 1.77
N ILE A 235 1.49 20.85 1.52
CA ILE A 235 0.85 19.57 1.90
C ILE A 235 0.64 18.76 0.63
N CYS A 236 1.15 17.54 0.61
CA CYS A 236 0.98 16.59 -0.48
C CYS A 236 0.31 15.31 0.01
N ASP A 237 -0.72 14.83 -0.69
CA ASP A 237 -1.40 13.59 -0.31
C ASP A 237 -0.51 12.35 -0.51
N ASN A 238 0.64 12.45 -1.23
CA ASN A 238 1.63 11.38 -1.30
C ASN A 238 3.04 11.86 -1.70
N ASP A 239 4.04 10.96 -1.55
CA ASP A 239 5.44 11.22 -1.85
C ASP A 239 5.70 11.53 -3.33
N GLU A 240 5.03 10.85 -4.26
CA GLU A 240 5.20 11.12 -5.69
C GLU A 240 4.88 12.59 -6.03
N MET A 241 3.83 13.14 -5.45
CA MET A 241 3.51 14.55 -5.64
C MET A 241 4.49 15.47 -4.93
N ALA A 242 4.93 15.12 -3.72
CA ALA A 242 5.95 15.89 -2.99
C ALA A 242 7.28 15.93 -3.75
N LEU A 243 7.71 14.82 -4.33
CA LEU A 243 8.90 14.75 -5.18
C LEU A 243 8.76 15.63 -6.43
N GLY A 244 7.57 15.66 -7.04
CA GLY A 244 7.29 16.58 -8.16
C GLY A 244 7.38 18.05 -7.75
N VAL A 245 6.88 18.41 -6.58
CA VAL A 245 7.02 19.75 -5.99
C VAL A 245 8.49 20.11 -5.78
N ILE A 246 9.26 19.21 -5.16
CA ILE A 246 10.71 19.39 -4.92
C ILE A 246 11.45 19.62 -6.25
N GLU A 247 11.20 18.82 -7.28
CA GLU A 247 11.81 18.97 -8.61
C GLU A 247 11.51 20.35 -9.24
N ALA A 248 10.28 20.85 -9.08
CA ALA A 248 9.90 22.16 -9.59
C ALA A 248 10.59 23.31 -8.86
N LEU A 249 10.70 23.22 -7.52
CA LEU A 249 11.43 24.18 -6.68
C LEU A 249 12.91 24.24 -7.08
N GLU A 250 13.57 23.08 -7.18
CA GLU A 250 14.98 23.00 -7.61
C GLU A 250 15.19 23.58 -9.00
N ALA A 251 14.31 23.24 -9.96
CA ALA A 251 14.40 23.78 -11.33
C ALA A 251 14.26 25.30 -11.38
N ALA A 252 13.50 25.90 -10.45
CA ALA A 252 13.33 27.34 -10.31
C ALA A 252 14.48 27.99 -9.50
N GLY A 253 15.41 27.20 -8.97
CA GLY A 253 16.52 27.68 -8.14
C GLY A 253 16.16 27.98 -6.69
N TRP A 254 15.05 27.43 -6.21
CA TRP A 254 14.63 27.51 -4.82
C TRP A 254 15.22 26.35 -4.02
N ASP A 255 15.47 26.58 -2.73
CA ASP A 255 15.82 25.51 -1.80
C ASP A 255 14.52 24.83 -1.31
N PRO A 256 14.27 23.55 -1.62
CA PRO A 256 13.07 22.86 -1.15
C PRO A 256 12.95 22.81 0.38
N GLY A 257 14.08 22.79 1.10
CA GLY A 257 14.13 22.81 2.56
C GLY A 257 13.81 24.16 3.20
N ALA A 258 13.60 25.24 2.41
CA ALA A 258 13.29 26.55 2.94
C ALA A 258 11.85 26.70 3.48
N ALA A 259 10.94 25.81 3.07
CA ALA A 259 9.57 25.70 3.58
C ALA A 259 9.24 24.23 3.83
N PRO A 260 8.54 23.87 4.92
CA PRO A 260 8.24 22.47 5.20
C PRO A 260 7.29 21.88 4.14
N ILE A 261 7.69 20.77 3.59
CA ILE A 261 6.88 19.93 2.68
C ILE A 261 6.54 18.66 3.45
N VAL A 262 5.26 18.33 3.56
CA VAL A 262 4.78 17.12 4.22
C VAL A 262 4.08 16.20 3.22
N SER A 263 4.25 14.88 3.39
CA SER A 263 3.71 13.89 2.47
C SER A 263 3.26 12.59 3.17
N VAL A 264 2.88 11.61 2.38
CA VAL A 264 2.46 10.27 2.83
C VAL A 264 3.07 9.24 1.87
N ASP A 265 3.36 8.07 2.33
CA ASP A 265 3.79 6.79 1.78
C ASP A 265 5.15 6.31 2.33
N HIS A 266 6.09 7.23 2.63
CA HIS A 266 7.47 6.89 3.02
C HIS A 266 8.16 5.95 2.03
N THR A 267 7.97 6.20 0.73
CA THR A 267 8.65 5.46 -0.33
C THR A 267 10.18 5.61 -0.24
N ALA A 268 10.93 4.74 -0.89
CA ALA A 268 12.40 4.82 -0.89
C ALA A 268 12.92 6.20 -1.37
N GLU A 269 12.27 6.83 -2.38
CA GLU A 269 12.64 8.18 -2.84
C GLU A 269 12.14 9.27 -1.87
N GLY A 270 10.97 9.09 -1.24
CA GLY A 270 10.47 9.97 -0.18
C GLY A 270 11.39 9.98 1.03
N ALA A 271 11.84 8.79 1.49
CA ALA A 271 12.82 8.63 2.55
C ALA A 271 14.15 9.33 2.22
N ALA A 272 14.66 9.19 0.99
CA ALA A 272 15.87 9.89 0.54
C ALA A 272 15.68 11.43 0.50
N ALA A 273 14.49 11.91 0.12
CA ALA A 273 14.18 13.33 0.16
C ALA A 273 14.12 13.86 1.61
N LEU A 274 13.56 13.07 2.53
CA LEU A 274 13.55 13.33 3.96
C LEU A 274 14.99 13.41 4.53
N GLU A 275 15.82 12.38 4.31
CA GLU A 275 17.21 12.34 4.76
C GLU A 275 18.06 13.50 4.23
N SER A 276 17.75 14.01 3.02
CA SER A 276 18.43 15.18 2.45
C SER A 276 17.88 16.53 2.90
N GLY A 277 16.83 16.56 3.75
CA GLY A 277 16.18 17.77 4.24
C GLY A 277 15.31 18.50 3.21
N LYS A 278 15.00 17.88 2.08
CA LYS A 278 14.10 18.45 1.05
C LYS A 278 12.63 18.21 1.36
N LEU A 279 12.33 17.13 2.07
CA LEU A 279 11.05 16.80 2.64
C LEU A 279 11.16 16.97 4.15
N TYR A 280 10.17 17.55 4.79
CA TYR A 280 10.19 17.78 6.24
C TYR A 280 9.66 16.57 7.00
N MET A 281 8.60 15.94 6.49
CA MET A 281 7.96 14.76 7.09
C MET A 281 7.25 13.95 6.02
N THR A 282 7.25 12.64 6.18
CA THR A 282 6.34 11.74 5.46
C THR A 282 5.67 10.79 6.45
N VAL A 283 4.47 10.34 6.14
CA VAL A 283 3.78 9.32 6.93
C VAL A 283 4.12 7.95 6.35
N ASP A 284 4.65 7.07 7.20
CA ASP A 284 4.87 5.67 6.83
C ASP A 284 3.53 4.93 6.82
N GLN A 285 3.12 4.49 5.65
CA GLN A 285 1.96 3.64 5.44
C GLN A 285 2.28 2.15 5.52
N ASN A 286 3.53 1.78 5.74
CA ASN A 286 4.01 0.42 5.91
C ASN A 286 3.30 -0.61 5.01
N PRO A 287 3.68 -0.74 3.74
CA PRO A 287 3.04 -1.66 2.80
C PRO A 287 3.17 -3.13 3.24
N GLU A 288 4.22 -3.48 4.01
CA GLU A 288 4.40 -4.82 4.56
C GLU A 288 3.28 -5.19 5.55
N ASP A 289 2.94 -4.30 6.50
CA ASP A 289 1.85 -4.55 7.45
C ASP A 289 0.47 -4.57 6.77
N GLN A 290 0.26 -3.73 5.76
CA GLN A 290 -0.95 -3.80 4.94
C GLN A 290 -1.04 -5.13 4.18
N ALA A 291 0.06 -5.60 3.58
CA ALA A 291 0.13 -6.88 2.91
C ALA A 291 -0.14 -8.04 3.87
N ARG A 292 0.47 -8.03 5.06
CA ARG A 292 0.27 -9.04 6.11
C ARG A 292 -1.19 -9.11 6.54
N ALA A 293 -1.84 -7.96 6.80
CA ALA A 293 -3.25 -7.89 7.13
C ALA A 293 -4.13 -8.44 6.00
N ALA A 294 -3.89 -7.98 4.77
CA ALA A 294 -4.68 -8.35 3.61
C ALA A 294 -4.56 -9.84 3.27
N VAL A 295 -3.34 -10.39 3.25
CA VAL A 295 -3.11 -11.82 2.97
C VAL A 295 -3.69 -12.68 4.09
N ALA A 296 -3.52 -12.30 5.36
CA ALA A 296 -4.09 -13.06 6.47
C ALA A 296 -5.63 -13.09 6.39
N ALA A 297 -6.28 -11.95 6.13
CA ALA A 297 -7.72 -11.89 5.90
C ALA A 297 -8.15 -12.77 4.70
N ALA A 298 -7.46 -12.66 3.56
CA ALA A 298 -7.75 -13.46 2.36
C ALA A 298 -7.60 -14.97 2.62
N VAL A 299 -6.54 -15.38 3.28
CA VAL A 299 -6.30 -16.79 3.65
C VAL A 299 -7.33 -17.30 4.65
N ASN A 300 -7.77 -16.46 5.59
CA ASN A 300 -8.85 -16.83 6.51
C ASN A 300 -10.16 -17.05 5.75
N LEU A 301 -10.53 -16.15 4.84
CA LEU A 301 -11.69 -16.31 3.97
C LEU A 301 -11.60 -17.57 3.11
N ALA A 302 -10.44 -17.84 2.49
CA ALA A 302 -10.19 -19.04 1.69
C ALA A 302 -10.28 -20.35 2.50
N ARG A 303 -10.09 -20.28 3.81
CA ARG A 303 -10.21 -21.41 4.75
C ARG A 303 -11.58 -21.48 5.44
N GLY A 304 -12.49 -20.57 5.12
CA GLY A 304 -13.83 -20.49 5.75
C GLY A 304 -13.78 -20.08 7.22
N ARG A 305 -12.80 -19.26 7.61
CA ARG A 305 -12.67 -18.67 8.93
C ARG A 305 -13.17 -17.22 8.95
N ALA A 306 -13.31 -16.65 10.16
CA ALA A 306 -13.51 -15.21 10.31
C ALA A 306 -12.30 -14.47 9.71
N TYR A 307 -12.54 -13.39 8.99
CA TYR A 307 -11.51 -12.64 8.27
C TYR A 307 -10.39 -12.12 9.19
N ASP A 308 -10.74 -11.77 10.43
CA ASP A 308 -9.88 -11.18 11.47
C ASP A 308 -9.22 -12.20 12.40
N ASP A 309 -9.40 -13.51 12.16
CA ASP A 309 -8.86 -14.58 13.00
C ASP A 309 -7.33 -14.54 13.05
N GLY A 310 -6.78 -14.23 14.23
CA GLY A 310 -5.34 -14.16 14.51
C GLY A 310 -4.65 -12.88 14.05
N LEU A 311 -5.36 -11.88 13.50
CA LEU A 311 -4.76 -10.65 13.00
C LEU A 311 -4.14 -9.79 14.12
N ARG A 312 -4.77 -9.72 15.27
CA ARG A 312 -4.22 -8.99 16.42
C ARG A 312 -2.85 -9.52 16.86
N GLU A 313 -2.71 -10.84 16.91
CA GLU A 313 -1.45 -11.49 17.25
C GLU A 313 -0.40 -11.30 16.15
N LEU A 314 -0.83 -11.30 14.90
CA LEU A 314 0.06 -11.16 13.75
C LEU A 314 0.68 -9.76 13.66
N LEU A 315 -0.14 -8.72 13.85
CA LEU A 315 0.27 -7.33 13.70
C LEU A 315 0.67 -6.66 15.01
N GLY A 316 0.44 -7.32 16.16
CA GLY A 316 0.74 -6.77 17.48
C GLY A 316 -0.18 -5.63 17.93
N ASN A 317 -1.24 -5.34 17.17
CA ASN A 317 -2.23 -4.30 17.46
C ASN A 317 -3.64 -4.74 17.05
N ASP A 318 -4.63 -3.92 17.37
CA ASP A 318 -6.03 -4.14 16.97
C ASP A 318 -6.35 -3.25 15.77
N CYS A 319 -6.37 -3.87 14.61
CA CYS A 319 -6.68 -3.18 13.33
C CYS A 319 -8.19 -3.11 13.06
N THR A 320 -9.03 -3.67 13.94
CA THR A 320 -10.49 -3.67 13.73
C THR A 320 -11.09 -2.33 14.14
N ASP A 321 -11.99 -1.81 13.31
CA ASP A 321 -12.76 -0.63 13.62
C ASP A 321 -14.09 -1.06 14.31
N PRO A 322 -14.30 -0.74 15.59
CA PRO A 322 -15.53 -1.13 16.30
C PRO A 322 -16.79 -0.47 15.75
N GLU A 323 -16.68 0.65 15.06
CA GLU A 323 -17.81 1.37 14.45
C GLU A 323 -18.06 0.94 13.00
N GLN A 324 -17.07 0.34 12.36
CA GLN A 324 -17.12 -0.12 10.97
C GLN A 324 -16.76 -1.61 10.88
N PRO A 325 -17.70 -2.53 11.16
CA PRO A 325 -17.46 -3.95 11.03
C PRO A 325 -17.00 -4.29 9.59
N PHE A 326 -16.09 -5.26 9.46
CA PHE A 326 -15.48 -5.68 8.20
C PHE A 326 -14.45 -4.70 7.62
N VAL A 327 -14.05 -3.67 8.38
CA VAL A 327 -12.95 -2.75 8.06
C VAL A 327 -11.76 -3.05 8.96
N LEU A 328 -10.59 -3.21 8.34
CA LEU A 328 -9.30 -3.31 9.01
C LEU A 328 -8.48 -2.08 8.65
N ARG A 329 -8.10 -1.28 9.66
CA ARG A 329 -7.26 -0.09 9.52
C ARG A 329 -5.87 -0.38 10.08
N VAL A 330 -4.88 -0.44 9.19
CA VAL A 330 -3.49 -0.56 9.61
C VAL A 330 -3.01 0.81 10.11
N PRO A 331 -2.41 0.89 11.30
CA PRO A 331 -1.90 2.14 11.84
C PRO A 331 -0.80 2.75 10.98
N VAL A 332 -0.65 4.06 11.08
CA VAL A 332 0.36 4.85 10.37
C VAL A 332 1.26 5.58 11.36
N GLU A 333 2.49 5.89 10.96
CA GLU A 333 3.46 6.58 11.79
C GLU A 333 4.08 7.77 11.04
N ALA A 334 4.32 8.88 11.76
CA ALA A 334 5.06 10.02 11.21
C ALA A 334 6.56 9.72 11.22
N VAL A 335 7.23 9.98 10.10
CA VAL A 335 8.69 9.88 9.97
C VAL A 335 9.24 11.29 9.69
N THR A 336 10.10 11.77 10.59
CA THR A 336 10.83 13.05 10.50
C THR A 336 12.33 12.79 10.55
N THR A 337 13.15 13.77 10.21
CA THR A 337 14.63 13.71 10.30
C THR A 337 15.14 13.76 11.74
#